data_5018d9c1b526c78ada2e4b99e7c20fe4
#
_entry.id   5018d9c1b526c78ada2e4b99e7c20fe4
#
_cell.length_a   1.000
_cell.length_b   1.000
_cell.length_c   1.000
_cell.angle_alpha   90.00
_cell.angle_beta   90.00
_cell.angle_gamma   90.00
#
_symmetry.space_group_name_H-M   'P 1'
#
loop_
_entity.id
_entity.type
_entity.pdbx_description
1 polymer ?
#
loop_
_entity_poly.entity_id
_entity_poly.type
_entity_poly.pdbx_seq_one_letter_code
_entity_poly.pdbx_strand_id
1 'polypeptide(L)'
;VSYLEDEIEEVRSYISEPFSQTIDCNQGWHQLIVDCHRELSAIDPDYKLYQVKEKFGGLRYYIDSSSKDYYALRDVINKFERLSLQTCEYTGEPGVLAKGKGGWMKTLSTEVMSEYGYEKA
;
A
#
# COMPACT_ATOMS: atom_id res chain seq x y z
N VAL A 1 14.31 -15.70 5.75
CA VAL A 1 14.37 -14.87 4.56
C VAL A 1 13.05 -14.92 3.85
N SER A 2 12.62 -13.80 3.53
CA SER A 2 11.34 -13.64 2.89
C SER A 2 11.56 -13.21 1.44
N TYR A 3 10.91 -13.88 0.50
CA TYR A 3 10.83 -13.40 -0.88
C TYR A 3 10.24 -12.00 -0.91
N LEU A 4 9.39 -11.70 0.07
CA LEU A 4 8.73 -10.43 0.18
C LEU A 4 9.71 -9.30 0.45
N GLU A 5 10.76 -9.54 1.23
CA GLU A 5 11.78 -8.53 1.49
C GLU A 5 12.51 -8.11 0.21
N ASP A 6 12.90 -9.08 -0.60
CA ASP A 6 13.57 -8.81 -1.88
C ASP A 6 12.64 -8.07 -2.84
N GLU A 7 11.38 -8.49 -2.87
CA GLU A 7 10.38 -7.87 -3.75
C GLU A 7 10.04 -6.45 -3.31
N ILE A 8 9.99 -6.19 -2.01
CA ILE A 8 9.80 -4.83 -1.48
C ILE A 8 11.00 -3.96 -1.84
N GLU A 9 12.22 -4.48 -1.79
CA GLU A 9 13.39 -3.71 -2.23
C GLU A 9 13.30 -3.36 -3.71
N GLU A 10 12.78 -4.27 -4.54
CA GLU A 10 12.56 -3.96 -5.95
C GLU A 10 11.56 -2.82 -6.11
N VAL A 11 10.46 -2.82 -5.33
CA VAL A 11 9.48 -1.73 -5.37
C VAL A 11 10.14 -0.40 -4.97
N ARG A 12 10.95 -0.42 -3.91
CA ARG A 12 11.67 0.78 -3.50
C ARG A 12 12.56 1.32 -4.61
N SER A 13 13.21 0.45 -5.36
CA SER A 13 14.11 0.86 -6.44
C SER A 13 13.39 1.58 -7.57
N TYR A 14 12.08 1.40 -7.71
CA TYR A 14 11.28 2.09 -8.72
C TYR A 14 10.91 3.52 -8.31
N ILE A 15 11.08 3.88 -7.03
CA ILE A 15 10.74 5.22 -6.58
C ILE A 15 11.78 6.20 -7.11
N SER A 16 11.31 7.15 -7.90
CA SER A 16 12.15 8.12 -8.61
C SER A 16 12.67 9.20 -7.67
N GLU A 17 13.91 9.62 -7.90
CA GLU A 17 14.42 10.83 -7.25
C GLU A 17 13.64 12.06 -7.76
N PRO A 18 13.45 13.10 -6.95
CA PRO A 18 14.05 13.33 -5.62
C PRO A 18 13.26 12.74 -4.45
N PHE A 19 12.30 11.87 -4.73
CA PHE A 19 11.44 11.32 -3.69
C PHE A 19 12.20 10.30 -2.83
N SER A 20 11.84 10.23 -1.55
CA SER A 20 12.43 9.28 -0.63
C SER A 20 12.02 7.85 -1.02
N GLN A 21 12.99 6.95 -1.13
CA GLN A 21 12.75 5.55 -1.51
C GLN A 21 12.27 4.74 -0.30
N THR A 22 11.25 5.22 0.38
CA THR A 22 10.65 4.54 1.53
C THR A 22 9.23 4.11 1.22
N ILE A 23 8.82 3.05 1.88
CA ILE A 23 7.44 2.57 1.86
C ILE A 23 6.88 2.86 3.25
N ASP A 24 6.01 3.87 3.34
CA ASP A 24 5.57 4.43 4.60
C ASP A 24 4.24 3.82 5.05
N CYS A 25 4.29 2.53 5.33
CA CYS A 25 3.18 1.78 5.92
C CYS A 25 3.74 0.57 6.65
N ASN A 26 2.89 -0.11 7.40
CA ASN A 26 3.31 -1.31 8.11
C ASN A 26 3.29 -2.53 7.19
N GLN A 27 3.98 -3.57 7.62
CA GLN A 27 4.28 -4.73 6.79
C GLN A 27 3.06 -5.56 6.37
N GLY A 28 1.93 -5.40 7.03
CA GLY A 28 0.72 -6.12 6.65
C GLY A 28 0.23 -5.81 5.25
N TRP A 29 0.64 -4.67 4.68
CA TRP A 29 0.30 -4.29 3.31
C TRP A 29 1.38 -4.62 2.30
N HIS A 30 2.52 -5.17 2.70
CA HIS A 30 3.62 -5.41 1.77
C HIS A 30 3.23 -6.35 0.63
N GLN A 31 2.41 -7.37 0.90
CA GLN A 31 1.96 -8.28 -0.16
C GLN A 31 1.11 -7.53 -1.20
N LEU A 32 0.22 -6.65 -0.76
CA LEU A 32 -0.57 -5.82 -1.68
C LEU A 32 0.33 -4.94 -2.54
N ILE A 33 1.33 -4.34 -1.94
CA ILE A 33 2.27 -3.46 -2.64
C ILE A 33 3.06 -4.23 -3.68
N VAL A 34 3.56 -5.40 -3.33
CA VAL A 34 4.30 -6.27 -4.25
C VAL A 34 3.42 -6.72 -5.41
N ASP A 35 2.20 -7.15 -5.11
CA ASP A 35 1.26 -7.59 -6.15
C ASP A 35 0.87 -6.44 -7.07
N CYS A 36 0.67 -5.26 -6.50
CA CYS A 36 0.39 -4.05 -7.27
C CYS A 36 1.55 -3.75 -8.24
N HIS A 37 2.77 -3.74 -7.72
CA HIS A 37 3.96 -3.51 -8.54
C HIS A 37 4.08 -4.52 -9.68
N ARG A 38 3.85 -5.80 -9.41
CA ARG A 38 3.90 -6.84 -10.43
C ARG A 38 2.91 -6.60 -11.55
N GLU A 39 1.67 -6.24 -11.20
CA GLU A 39 0.66 -5.95 -12.20
C GLU A 39 0.98 -4.70 -13.00
N LEU A 40 1.48 -3.65 -12.33
CA LEU A 40 1.87 -2.41 -13.01
C LEU A 40 3.03 -2.65 -13.98
N SER A 41 4.07 -3.35 -13.52
CA SER A 41 5.25 -3.60 -14.36
C SER A 41 4.96 -4.55 -15.50
N ALA A 42 3.95 -5.40 -15.39
CA ALA A 42 3.50 -6.25 -16.50
C ALA A 42 2.85 -5.42 -17.61
N ILE A 43 2.20 -4.30 -17.26
CA ILE A 43 1.58 -3.38 -18.22
C ILE A 43 2.63 -2.43 -18.80
N ASP A 44 3.43 -1.84 -17.94
CA ASP A 44 4.47 -0.86 -18.31
C ASP A 44 5.68 -1.05 -17.41
N PRO A 45 6.71 -1.79 -17.88
CA PRO A 45 7.91 -2.03 -17.07
C PRO A 45 8.66 -0.74 -16.67
N ASP A 46 8.41 0.35 -17.38
CA ASP A 46 9.09 1.62 -17.16
C ASP A 46 8.22 2.63 -16.41
N TYR A 47 7.12 2.18 -15.80
CA TYR A 47 6.29 3.09 -15.02
C TYR A 47 7.13 3.73 -13.91
N LYS A 48 6.80 4.97 -13.56
CA LYS A 48 7.54 5.71 -12.53
C LYS A 48 6.71 5.80 -11.26
N LEU A 49 7.29 5.33 -10.18
CA LEU A 49 6.69 5.38 -8.85
C LEU A 49 7.24 6.58 -8.11
N TYR A 50 6.37 7.32 -7.45
CA TYR A 50 6.77 8.50 -6.67
C TYR A 50 6.68 8.28 -5.18
N GLN A 51 5.64 7.62 -4.70
CA GLN A 51 5.44 7.46 -3.27
C GLN A 51 4.48 6.31 -2.97
N VAL A 52 4.79 5.58 -1.90
CA VAL A 52 3.90 4.56 -1.34
C VAL A 52 3.73 4.86 0.13
N LYS A 53 2.49 5.06 0.58
CA LYS A 53 2.25 5.40 1.98
C LYS A 53 0.84 5.04 2.42
N GLU A 54 0.62 5.13 3.74
CA GLU A 54 -0.70 5.07 4.33
C GLU A 54 -1.24 6.49 4.52
N LYS A 55 -2.53 6.66 4.29
CA LYS A 55 -3.21 7.93 4.54
C LYS A 55 -4.67 7.65 4.88
N PHE A 56 -5.09 8.11 6.06
CA PHE A 56 -6.47 7.94 6.53
C PHE A 56 -6.95 6.49 6.54
N GLY A 57 -6.05 5.55 6.83
CA GLY A 57 -6.36 4.13 6.90
C GLY A 57 -6.27 3.38 5.58
N GLY A 58 -5.96 4.05 4.49
CA GLY A 58 -5.86 3.45 3.16
C GLY A 58 -4.48 3.59 2.54
N LEU A 59 -4.18 2.65 1.66
CA LEU A 59 -2.93 2.69 0.88
C LEU A 59 -3.02 3.79 -0.16
N ARG A 60 -1.93 4.51 -0.36
CA ARG A 60 -1.74 5.45 -1.45
C ARG A 60 -0.50 5.06 -2.24
N TYR A 61 -0.68 4.85 -3.53
CA TYR A 61 0.36 4.42 -4.44
C TYR A 61 0.40 5.43 -5.58
N TYR A 62 1.36 6.37 -5.52
CA TYR A 62 1.41 7.52 -6.44
C TYR A 62 2.38 7.26 -7.57
N ILE A 63 1.91 7.38 -8.82
CA ILE A 63 2.71 7.17 -10.01
C ILE A 63 2.69 8.41 -10.91
N ASP A 64 3.66 8.47 -11.82
CA ASP A 64 3.69 9.48 -12.87
C ASP A 64 2.58 9.20 -13.89
N SER A 65 1.96 10.27 -14.39
CA SER A 65 0.84 10.18 -15.32
C SER A 65 1.25 10.18 -16.80
N SER A 66 2.55 10.20 -17.09
CA SER A 66 3.03 10.33 -18.46
C SER A 66 3.01 9.04 -19.29
N SER A 67 2.77 7.88 -18.66
CA SER A 67 2.69 6.62 -19.38
C SER A 67 1.49 6.62 -20.34
N LYS A 68 1.68 6.08 -21.54
CA LYS A 68 0.58 5.86 -22.49
C LYS A 68 -0.46 4.91 -21.94
N ASP A 69 -0.07 4.09 -20.95
CA ASP A 69 -0.94 3.10 -20.31
C ASP A 69 -1.50 3.58 -18.98
N TYR A 70 -1.44 4.90 -18.73
CA TYR A 70 -1.79 5.48 -17.42
C TYR A 70 -3.14 5.02 -16.88
N TYR A 71 -4.18 4.99 -17.73
CA TYR A 71 -5.51 4.60 -17.23
C TYR A 71 -5.57 3.14 -16.82
N ALA A 72 -4.87 2.26 -17.54
CA ALA A 72 -4.76 0.85 -17.13
C ALA A 72 -3.99 0.72 -15.82
N LEU A 73 -2.93 1.50 -15.65
CA LEU A 73 -2.16 1.52 -14.40
C LEU A 73 -3.04 2.02 -13.24
N ARG A 74 -3.84 3.07 -13.46
CA ARG A 74 -4.75 3.59 -12.43
C ARG A 74 -5.80 2.57 -12.00
N ASP A 75 -6.31 1.77 -12.93
CA ASP A 75 -7.27 0.72 -12.59
C ASP A 75 -6.65 -0.30 -11.64
N VAL A 76 -5.40 -0.69 -11.90
CA VAL A 76 -4.67 -1.60 -10.99
C VAL A 76 -4.50 -0.96 -9.62
N ILE A 77 -4.03 0.28 -9.56
CA ILE A 77 -3.82 0.98 -8.30
C ILE A 77 -5.13 1.10 -7.52
N ASN A 78 -6.20 1.49 -8.19
CA ASN A 78 -7.51 1.63 -7.54
C ASN A 78 -7.96 0.31 -6.91
N LYS A 79 -7.70 -0.81 -7.57
CA LYS A 79 -8.01 -2.15 -7.03
C LYS A 79 -7.27 -2.39 -5.73
N PHE A 80 -5.95 -2.15 -5.70
CA PHE A 80 -5.14 -2.42 -4.52
C PHE A 80 -5.40 -1.41 -3.39
N GLU A 81 -5.70 -0.16 -3.72
CA GLU A 81 -6.10 0.81 -2.71
C GLU A 81 -7.41 0.41 -2.04
N ARG A 82 -8.37 -0.13 -2.80
CA ARG A 82 -9.62 -0.68 -2.22
C ARG A 82 -9.33 -1.90 -1.35
N LEU A 83 -8.49 -2.82 -1.81
CA LEU A 83 -8.13 -4.00 -1.03
C LEU A 83 -7.46 -3.64 0.30
N SER A 84 -6.71 -2.55 0.33
CA SER A 84 -6.06 -2.10 1.57
C SER A 84 -7.08 -1.75 2.66
N LEU A 85 -8.27 -1.31 2.28
CA LEU A 85 -9.32 -0.98 3.25
C LEU A 85 -9.99 -2.22 3.83
N GLN A 86 -9.58 -3.41 3.39
CA GLN A 86 -10.08 -4.69 3.88
C GLN A 86 -8.94 -5.56 4.42
N THR A 87 -7.73 -5.03 4.48
CA THR A 87 -6.54 -5.76 4.89
C THR A 87 -5.87 -5.05 6.05
N CYS A 88 -5.69 -5.77 7.15
CA CYS A 88 -5.01 -5.21 8.33
C CYS A 88 -3.61 -4.74 7.95
N GLU A 89 -3.33 -3.48 8.21
CA GLU A 89 -2.04 -2.88 7.87
C GLU A 89 -0.89 -3.53 8.63
N TYR A 90 -1.16 -4.09 9.81
CA TYR A 90 -0.11 -4.67 10.66
C TYR A 90 0.14 -6.15 10.38
N THR A 91 -0.91 -6.92 10.10
CA THR A 91 -0.80 -8.39 10.02
C THR A 91 -1.04 -8.95 8.62
N GLY A 92 -1.71 -8.20 7.73
CA GLY A 92 -2.11 -8.72 6.43
C GLY A 92 -3.39 -9.56 6.47
N GLU A 93 -3.95 -9.78 7.64
CA GLU A 93 -5.22 -10.50 7.80
C GLU A 93 -6.40 -9.60 7.44
N PRO A 94 -7.62 -10.16 7.31
CA PRO A 94 -8.80 -9.32 7.08
C PRO A 94 -8.93 -8.24 8.15
N GLY A 95 -9.26 -7.03 7.72
CA GLY A 95 -9.40 -5.88 8.60
C GLY A 95 -10.54 -4.98 8.18
N VAL A 96 -10.86 -4.05 9.05
CA VAL A 96 -11.87 -3.02 8.78
C VAL A 96 -11.31 -1.66 9.21
N LEU A 97 -11.90 -0.60 8.66
CA LEU A 97 -11.51 0.74 9.05
C LEU A 97 -11.81 0.96 10.54
N ALA A 98 -10.81 1.43 11.26
CA ALA A 98 -10.86 1.62 12.70
C ALA A 98 -10.39 3.02 13.06
N LYS A 99 -10.84 3.51 14.20
CA LYS A 99 -10.54 4.85 14.69
C LYS A 99 -9.90 4.76 16.06
N GLY A 100 -8.77 5.43 16.23
CA GLY A 100 -8.07 5.51 17.49
C GLY A 100 -8.28 6.86 18.17
N LYS A 101 -7.59 7.05 19.28
CA LYS A 101 -7.59 8.33 20.00
C LYS A 101 -7.05 9.43 19.11
N GLY A 102 -7.62 10.60 19.20
CA GLY A 102 -7.20 11.74 18.38
C GLY A 102 -7.68 11.68 16.95
N GLY A 103 -8.54 10.72 16.61
CA GLY A 103 -9.12 10.63 15.27
C GLY A 103 -8.25 9.93 14.23
N TRP A 104 -7.16 9.30 14.65
CA TRP A 104 -6.32 8.52 13.74
C TRP A 104 -7.10 7.35 13.14
N MET A 105 -6.98 7.16 11.84
CA MET A 105 -7.67 6.10 11.12
C MET A 105 -6.67 5.05 10.65
N LYS A 106 -7.02 3.78 10.82
CA LYS A 106 -6.23 2.64 10.36
C LYS A 106 -7.17 1.53 9.91
N THR A 107 -6.73 0.68 9.00
CA THR A 107 -7.45 -0.56 8.69
C THR A 107 -6.79 -1.67 9.50
N LEU A 108 -7.54 -2.28 10.40
CA LEU A 108 -6.99 -3.21 11.38
C LEU A 108 -7.88 -4.44 11.55
N SER A 109 -7.25 -5.57 11.91
CA SER A 109 -7.97 -6.74 12.38
C SER A 109 -8.54 -6.49 13.78
N THR A 110 -9.49 -7.31 14.20
CA THR A 110 -10.10 -7.19 15.53
C THR A 110 -9.06 -7.30 16.64
N GLU A 111 -8.11 -8.22 16.50
CA GLU A 111 -7.05 -8.42 17.49
C GLU A 111 -6.17 -7.20 17.64
N VAL A 112 -5.78 -6.60 16.50
CA VAL A 112 -4.92 -5.41 16.51
C VAL A 112 -5.68 -4.21 17.07
N MET A 113 -6.97 -4.05 16.74
CA MET A 113 -7.79 -2.99 17.34
C MET A 113 -7.79 -3.07 18.85
N SER A 114 -8.02 -4.27 19.38
CA SER A 114 -8.05 -4.50 20.82
C SER A 114 -6.70 -4.18 21.48
N GLU A 115 -5.62 -4.58 20.82
CA GLU A 115 -4.27 -4.39 21.34
C GLU A 115 -3.88 -2.91 21.41
N TYR A 116 -4.27 -2.12 20.43
CA TYR A 116 -3.84 -0.73 20.33
C TYR A 116 -4.93 0.30 20.68
N GLY A 117 -6.05 -0.15 21.20
CA GLY A 117 -7.10 0.77 21.65
C GLY A 117 -7.87 1.44 20.53
N TYR A 118 -8.01 0.79 19.39
CA TYR A 118 -8.82 1.27 18.29
C TYR A 118 -10.22 0.68 18.37
N GLU A 119 -11.18 1.40 17.82
CA GLU A 119 -12.56 0.95 17.68
C GLU A 119 -12.95 0.98 16.22
N LYS A 120 -13.90 0.12 15.84
CA LYS A 120 -14.44 0.12 14.48
C LYS A 120 -15.00 1.50 14.15
N ALA A 121 -14.60 2.02 13.02
CA ALA A 121 -15.04 3.34 12.57
C ALA A 121 -16.51 3.34 12.16
#